data_14887c1af2b1af041d0b8de56085f6a2
#
_entry.id   14887c1af2b1af041d0b8de56085f6a2
#
_cell.length_a   1.000
_cell.length_b   1.000
_cell.length_c   1.000
_cell.angle_alpha   90.00
_cell.angle_beta   90.00
_cell.angle_gamma   90.00
#
_symmetry.space_group_name_H-M   'P 1'
#
loop_
_entity.id
_entity.type
_entity.pdbx_description
1 polymer ?
#
loop_
_entity_poly.entity_id
_entity_poly.type
_entity_poly.pdbx_seq_one_letter_code
_entity_poly.pdbx_strand_id
1 'polypeptide(L)'
;MDNKFINFLPKPNINYEKLTIWNNKKKVYANLFQIELTKDIQLYQYPYKVDPEIEDGDLRIREKLFKTIYRKVRGTYGHCFISGNLLYSMEKVEEPKIFKCFLHNQGTTEYNIKIDKFEQKRLIKQEDIKKDALAKQCIELIIKDVLHSNPKLEFHRDIFVNTTKKQKIQTDKVSITFYPGFVTSFMETDKGNYLNVTLKNKIIQNETIYKFINQFNNLGKTEIQKTIRNELKNRQFKVSYAKRSKKIDDIIFDRNPSTQTFNYDGETIDLVTYYEKVHKLKIKDENQPLILVKTNDAQGNPKNEYYIP
;
A
#
# COMPACT_ATOMS: atom_id res chain seq x y z
N MET A 1 -8.65 -19.23 11.05
CA MET A 1 -9.24 -18.39 12.11
C MET A 1 -10.65 -18.06 11.68
N ASP A 2 -11.62 -18.68 12.35
CA ASP A 2 -13.03 -18.39 12.10
C ASP A 2 -13.32 -16.98 12.57
N ASN A 3 -13.82 -16.16 11.66
CA ASN A 3 -14.15 -14.79 11.99
C ASN A 3 -15.46 -14.75 12.79
N LYS A 4 -15.34 -14.68 14.11
CA LYS A 4 -16.47 -14.77 15.05
C LYS A 4 -17.41 -13.55 15.03
N PHE A 5 -17.12 -12.50 14.23
CA PHE A 5 -17.82 -11.21 14.32
C PHE A 5 -18.65 -10.85 13.09
N ILE A 6 -18.25 -11.28 11.88
CA ILE A 6 -18.93 -10.90 10.64
C ILE A 6 -19.20 -12.14 9.82
N ASN A 7 -20.47 -12.35 9.46
CA ASN A 7 -20.86 -13.25 8.41
C ASN A 7 -20.87 -12.52 7.06
N PHE A 8 -20.05 -13.01 6.13
CA PHE A 8 -20.29 -12.73 4.73
C PHE A 8 -21.29 -13.79 4.26
N LEU A 9 -22.54 -13.38 4.10
CA LEU A 9 -23.54 -14.31 3.58
C LEU A 9 -23.05 -14.87 2.24
N PRO A 10 -22.97 -16.23 2.10
CA PRO A 10 -22.63 -16.83 0.83
C PRO A 10 -23.68 -16.37 -0.18
N LYS A 11 -23.19 -15.81 -1.31
CA LYS A 11 -24.01 -15.34 -2.43
C LYS A 11 -25.51 -15.42 -2.12
N PRO A 12 -26.17 -14.36 -1.74
CA PRO A 12 -27.61 -14.37 -1.86
C PRO A 12 -27.87 -14.74 -3.32
N ASN A 13 -28.88 -15.52 -3.60
CA ASN A 13 -29.50 -15.47 -4.93
C ASN A 13 -29.78 -13.98 -5.14
N ILE A 14 -28.85 -13.29 -5.81
CA ILE A 14 -28.89 -11.85 -5.96
C ILE A 14 -30.06 -11.63 -6.89
N ASN A 15 -31.24 -11.50 -6.34
CA ASN A 15 -32.28 -10.74 -6.97
C ASN A 15 -31.71 -9.33 -7.08
N TYR A 16 -31.11 -9.06 -8.23
CA TYR A 16 -30.55 -7.76 -8.58
C TYR A 16 -31.69 -6.77 -8.55
N GLU A 17 -31.93 -6.18 -7.38
CA GLU A 17 -32.96 -5.17 -7.23
C GLU A 17 -32.54 -3.95 -8.05
N LYS A 18 -33.48 -3.49 -8.84
CA LYS A 18 -33.39 -2.32 -9.71
C LYS A 18 -32.90 -1.12 -8.89
N LEU A 19 -31.65 -0.75 -9.01
CA LEU A 19 -31.22 0.59 -8.67
C LEU A 19 -31.80 1.54 -9.70
N THR A 20 -32.87 2.20 -9.33
CA THR A 20 -33.50 3.24 -10.13
C THR A 20 -32.72 4.53 -9.95
N ILE A 21 -31.78 4.79 -10.82
CA ILE A 21 -31.13 6.10 -10.91
C ILE A 21 -31.76 6.82 -12.12
N TRP A 22 -32.50 7.88 -11.83
CA TRP A 22 -32.96 8.91 -12.77
C TRP A 22 -33.50 8.42 -14.12
N ASN A 23 -34.79 8.47 -14.26
CA ASN A 23 -35.65 8.40 -15.48
C ASN A 23 -35.32 7.46 -16.66
N ASN A 24 -34.07 6.95 -16.76
CA ASN A 24 -33.67 5.87 -17.67
C ASN A 24 -33.33 4.63 -16.87
N LYS A 25 -34.30 3.73 -16.69
CA LYS A 25 -34.14 2.46 -15.96
C LYS A 25 -33.11 1.55 -16.65
N LYS A 26 -31.82 1.75 -16.40
CA LYS A 26 -30.78 0.78 -16.77
C LYS A 26 -30.57 -0.18 -15.59
N LYS A 27 -30.60 -1.47 -15.88
CA LYS A 27 -30.18 -2.48 -14.89
C LYS A 27 -28.68 -2.33 -14.67
N VAL A 28 -28.29 -2.03 -13.45
CA VAL A 28 -26.88 -2.00 -13.04
C VAL A 28 -26.63 -3.18 -12.12
N TYR A 29 -25.60 -3.96 -12.43
CA TYR A 29 -25.14 -5.06 -11.58
C TYR A 29 -24.01 -4.54 -10.70
N ALA A 30 -24.11 -4.75 -9.39
CA ALA A 30 -23.07 -4.36 -8.44
C ALA A 30 -22.64 -5.58 -7.63
N ASN A 31 -21.33 -5.70 -7.37
CA ASN A 31 -20.76 -6.73 -6.52
C ASN A 31 -20.84 -6.28 -5.05
N LEU A 32 -22.06 -6.25 -4.52
CA LEU A 32 -22.36 -5.86 -3.15
C LEU A 32 -22.62 -7.09 -2.30
N PHE A 33 -21.98 -7.18 -1.16
CA PHE A 33 -22.18 -8.22 -0.15
C PHE A 33 -22.76 -7.56 1.09
N GLN A 34 -23.92 -7.97 1.50
CA GLN A 34 -24.53 -7.46 2.73
C GLN A 34 -23.68 -7.83 3.93
N ILE A 35 -23.49 -6.87 4.84
CA ILE A 35 -22.73 -7.05 6.07
C ILE A 35 -23.73 -7.13 7.22
N GLU A 36 -23.69 -8.24 7.93
CA GLU A 36 -24.44 -8.45 9.16
C GLU A 36 -23.52 -8.84 10.29
N LEU A 37 -23.69 -8.21 11.45
CA LEU A 37 -23.00 -8.62 12.66
C LEU A 37 -23.66 -9.87 13.22
N THR A 38 -22.88 -10.90 13.48
CA THR A 38 -23.36 -12.13 14.17
C THR A 38 -23.61 -11.87 15.65
N LYS A 39 -22.95 -10.86 16.20
CA LYS A 39 -23.07 -10.39 17.57
C LYS A 39 -22.53 -8.97 17.68
N ASP A 40 -22.95 -8.28 18.74
CA ASP A 40 -22.41 -6.98 19.07
C ASP A 40 -20.89 -7.04 19.29
N ILE A 41 -20.18 -5.99 18.84
CA ILE A 41 -18.72 -5.90 18.99
C ILE A 41 -18.40 -5.01 20.17
N GLN A 42 -17.67 -5.56 21.13
CA GLN A 42 -17.18 -4.79 22.26
C GLN A 42 -15.80 -4.22 21.97
N LEU A 43 -15.66 -2.90 22.08
CA LEU A 43 -14.40 -2.17 21.97
C LEU A 43 -13.97 -1.64 23.33
N TYR A 44 -12.68 -1.75 23.60
CA TYR A 44 -12.01 -1.16 24.76
C TYR A 44 -11.19 0.04 24.28
N GLN A 45 -11.33 1.17 24.96
CA GLN A 45 -10.66 2.43 24.62
C GLN A 45 -9.46 2.63 25.54
N TYR A 46 -8.33 2.96 24.95
CA TYR A 46 -7.07 3.19 25.64
C TYR A 46 -6.50 4.54 25.23
N PRO A 47 -6.35 5.49 26.16
CA PRO A 47 -5.57 6.69 25.91
C PRO A 47 -4.12 6.31 25.61
N TYR A 48 -3.48 7.01 24.70
CA TYR A 48 -2.06 6.84 24.46
C TYR A 48 -1.33 8.18 24.36
N LYS A 49 -0.06 8.15 24.71
CA LYS A 49 0.87 9.27 24.59
C LYS A 49 2.10 8.85 23.82
N VAL A 50 2.70 9.80 23.11
CA VAL A 50 3.95 9.60 22.37
C VAL A 50 5.01 10.51 23.01
N ASP A 51 6.17 9.96 23.29
CA ASP A 51 7.32 10.66 23.83
C ASP A 51 8.57 10.39 22.96
N PRO A 52 9.24 11.42 22.41
CA PRO A 52 8.91 12.83 22.52
C PRO A 52 7.56 13.20 21.89
N GLU A 53 6.94 14.26 22.41
CA GLU A 53 5.65 14.71 21.94
C GLU A 53 5.73 15.14 20.46
N ILE A 54 4.71 14.78 19.69
CA ILE A 54 4.59 15.14 18.29
C ILE A 54 3.70 16.38 18.20
N GLU A 55 4.20 17.43 17.56
CA GLU A 55 3.43 18.65 17.35
C GLU A 55 2.07 18.40 16.72
N ASP A 56 1.06 19.13 17.20
CA ASP A 56 -0.30 19.03 16.67
C ASP A 56 -0.30 19.47 15.20
N GLY A 57 -0.52 18.51 14.32
CA GLY A 57 -0.50 18.74 12.87
C GLY A 57 0.39 17.75 12.10
N ASP A 58 1.38 17.13 12.73
CA ASP A 58 2.20 16.15 12.04
C ASP A 58 1.58 14.72 12.09
N LEU A 59 0.39 14.63 11.50
CA LEU A 59 -0.31 13.35 11.33
C LEU A 59 0.55 12.31 10.59
N ARG A 60 1.51 12.75 9.75
CA ARG A 60 2.38 11.85 9.00
C ARG A 60 3.36 11.11 9.90
N ILE A 61 3.92 11.79 10.91
CA ILE A 61 4.81 11.15 11.88
C ILE A 61 4.00 10.15 12.72
N ARG A 62 2.83 10.55 13.21
CA ARG A 62 1.93 9.65 13.97
C ARG A 62 1.59 8.40 13.18
N GLU A 63 1.11 8.53 11.94
CA GLU A 63 0.81 7.39 11.08
C GLU A 63 2.03 6.48 10.84
N LYS A 64 3.20 7.07 10.64
CA LYS A 64 4.42 6.32 10.39
C LYS A 64 4.87 5.54 11.63
N LEU A 65 4.78 6.15 12.81
CA LEU A 65 5.03 5.50 14.09
C LEU A 65 4.12 4.29 14.27
N PHE A 66 2.82 4.49 14.13
CA PHE A 66 1.86 3.40 14.30
C PHE A 66 2.00 2.31 13.26
N LYS A 67 2.27 2.64 12.00
CA LYS A 67 2.59 1.63 10.98
C LYS A 67 3.81 0.79 11.36
N THR A 68 4.82 1.42 11.96
CA THR A 68 6.06 0.74 12.35
C THR A 68 5.84 -0.21 13.53
N ILE A 69 5.05 0.19 14.51
CA ILE A 69 4.78 -0.63 15.71
C ILE A 69 3.52 -1.49 15.62
N TYR A 70 2.68 -1.27 14.61
CA TYR A 70 1.35 -1.88 14.48
C TYR A 70 1.35 -3.39 14.76
N ARG A 71 2.38 -4.10 14.23
CA ARG A 71 2.52 -5.54 14.46
C ARG A 71 2.71 -5.89 15.95
N LYS A 72 3.48 -5.08 16.68
CA LYS A 72 3.71 -5.28 18.11
C LYS A 72 2.46 -4.97 18.93
N VAL A 73 1.83 -3.83 18.62
CA VAL A 73 0.58 -3.40 19.26
C VAL A 73 -0.51 -4.46 19.03
N ARG A 74 -0.67 -4.92 17.79
CA ARG A 74 -1.61 -5.98 17.46
C ARG A 74 -1.31 -7.32 18.15
N GLY A 75 -0.04 -7.66 18.36
CA GLY A 75 0.35 -8.84 19.13
C GLY A 75 -0.09 -8.80 20.58
N THR A 76 -0.29 -7.59 21.15
CA THR A 76 -0.73 -7.39 22.54
C THR A 76 -2.23 -7.10 22.63
N TYR A 77 -2.76 -6.28 21.73
CA TYR A 77 -4.14 -5.77 21.77
C TYR A 77 -5.08 -6.43 20.76
N GLY A 78 -4.63 -7.46 20.04
CA GLY A 78 -5.44 -8.15 19.04
C GLY A 78 -5.88 -7.24 17.88
N HIS A 79 -7.16 -7.35 17.50
CA HIS A 79 -7.74 -6.46 16.49
C HIS A 79 -7.93 -5.06 17.07
N CYS A 80 -7.09 -4.12 16.62
CA CYS A 80 -7.07 -2.76 17.14
C CYS A 80 -6.88 -1.73 16.02
N PHE A 81 -7.31 -0.51 16.27
CA PHE A 81 -7.12 0.65 15.39
C PHE A 81 -7.03 1.94 16.21
N ILE A 82 -6.61 3.01 15.56
CA ILE A 82 -6.43 4.31 16.19
C ILE A 82 -7.39 5.30 15.57
N SER A 83 -8.02 6.09 16.44
CA SER A 83 -8.82 7.23 16.04
C SER A 83 -8.58 8.36 17.04
N GLY A 84 -8.06 9.50 16.55
CA GLY A 84 -7.62 10.58 17.42
C GLY A 84 -6.48 10.16 18.35
N ASN A 85 -6.62 10.44 19.63
CA ASN A 85 -5.65 10.10 20.68
C ASN A 85 -6.04 8.81 21.46
N LEU A 86 -6.86 7.98 20.84
CA LEU A 86 -7.34 6.74 21.44
C LEU A 86 -6.98 5.54 20.59
N LEU A 87 -6.52 4.49 21.22
CA LEU A 87 -6.44 3.14 20.68
C LEU A 87 -7.73 2.40 21.03
N TYR A 88 -8.35 1.79 20.04
CA TYR A 88 -9.51 0.93 20.19
C TYR A 88 -9.11 -0.52 19.95
N SER A 89 -9.46 -1.41 20.85
CA SER A 89 -9.17 -2.83 20.75
C SER A 89 -10.41 -3.68 21.01
N MET A 90 -10.49 -4.83 20.40
CA MET A 90 -11.51 -5.85 20.71
C MET A 90 -11.11 -6.75 21.89
N GLU A 91 -9.86 -6.65 22.32
CA GLU A 91 -9.33 -7.41 23.46
C GLU A 91 -9.05 -6.46 24.63
N LYS A 92 -9.38 -6.92 25.84
CA LYS A 92 -9.11 -6.17 27.06
C LYS A 92 -7.69 -6.43 27.53
N VAL A 93 -6.92 -5.37 27.70
CA VAL A 93 -5.57 -5.39 28.28
C VAL A 93 -5.59 -4.52 29.54
N GLU A 94 -5.36 -5.13 30.67
CA GLU A 94 -5.52 -4.45 32.00
C GLU A 94 -4.33 -3.53 32.30
N GLU A 95 -3.13 -3.90 31.86
CA GLU A 95 -1.93 -3.18 32.22
C GLU A 95 -1.48 -2.20 31.14
N PRO A 96 -0.95 -1.04 31.54
CA PRO A 96 -0.31 -0.12 30.60
C PRO A 96 0.84 -0.79 29.88
N LYS A 97 1.04 -0.44 28.61
CA LYS A 97 2.14 -0.97 27.80
C LYS A 97 2.93 0.17 27.14
N ILE A 98 4.24 -0.01 27.04
CA ILE A 98 5.12 0.92 26.35
C ILE A 98 5.73 0.20 25.14
N PHE A 99 5.62 0.82 23.98
CA PHE A 99 6.20 0.34 22.73
C PHE A 99 7.27 1.30 22.25
N LYS A 100 8.49 0.80 22.09
CA LYS A 100 9.60 1.55 21.51
C LYS A 100 9.59 1.46 19.99
N CYS A 101 9.74 2.59 19.35
CA CYS A 101 9.79 2.75 17.90
C CYS A 101 10.92 3.69 17.50
N PHE A 102 11.66 3.31 16.46
CA PHE A 102 12.69 4.14 15.88
C PHE A 102 12.24 4.66 14.51
N LEU A 103 12.23 5.97 14.33
CA LEU A 103 12.04 6.56 13.02
C LEU A 103 13.35 7.12 12.49
N HIS A 104 13.68 6.70 11.28
CA HIS A 104 14.82 7.23 10.53
C HIS A 104 14.32 8.36 9.62
N ASN A 105 14.39 9.59 10.10
CA ASN A 105 14.08 10.78 9.29
C ASN A 105 15.40 11.52 8.99
N GLN A 106 15.70 12.58 9.70
CA GLN A 106 16.96 13.37 9.64
C GLN A 106 17.99 12.89 10.65
N GLY A 107 17.88 11.68 11.12
CA GLY A 107 18.59 10.97 12.17
C GLY A 107 17.72 9.85 12.64
N THR A 108 18.18 9.12 13.66
CA THR A 108 17.36 8.09 14.31
C THR A 108 16.76 8.68 15.58
N THR A 109 15.44 8.90 15.56
CA THR A 109 14.73 9.34 16.77
C THR A 109 14.01 8.15 17.38
N GLU A 110 14.26 7.91 18.67
CA GLU A 110 13.50 6.94 19.46
C GLU A 110 12.22 7.59 19.97
N TYR A 111 11.12 6.93 19.74
CA TYR A 111 9.80 7.28 20.27
C TYR A 111 9.30 6.19 21.19
N ASN A 112 8.73 6.59 22.32
CA ASN A 112 8.02 5.71 23.24
C ASN A 112 6.53 5.96 23.09
N ILE A 113 5.75 4.94 22.74
CA ILE A 113 4.30 5.02 22.70
C ILE A 113 3.79 4.32 23.93
N LYS A 114 3.31 5.12 24.90
CA LYS A 114 2.72 4.64 26.12
C LYS A 114 1.22 4.54 25.94
N ILE A 115 0.68 3.33 26.00
CA ILE A 115 -0.74 3.04 26.01
C ILE A 115 -1.15 2.84 27.47
N ASP A 116 -2.03 3.69 27.96
CA ASP A 116 -2.47 3.68 29.36
C ASP A 116 -3.49 2.55 29.63
N LYS A 117 -3.99 2.44 30.85
CA LYS A 117 -5.07 1.51 31.20
C LYS A 117 -6.30 1.80 30.37
N PHE A 118 -7.13 0.78 30.15
CA PHE A 118 -8.39 1.03 29.46
C PHE A 118 -9.26 2.00 30.28
N GLU A 119 -9.89 2.92 29.58
CA GLU A 119 -10.68 3.99 30.22
C GLU A 119 -12.14 3.62 30.19
N GLN A 120 -12.65 3.19 29.07
CA GLN A 120 -14.04 2.81 28.93
C GLN A 120 -14.25 1.74 27.87
N LYS A 121 -15.39 1.08 27.93
CA LYS A 121 -15.85 0.15 26.91
C LYS A 121 -16.97 0.73 26.09
N ARG A 122 -17.01 0.38 24.83
CA ARG A 122 -18.08 0.76 23.89
C ARG A 122 -18.61 -0.49 23.21
N LEU A 123 -19.92 -0.60 23.13
CA LEU A 123 -20.61 -1.66 22.41
C LEU A 123 -21.02 -1.12 21.03
N ILE A 124 -20.68 -1.83 19.99
CA ILE A 124 -21.10 -1.53 18.62
C ILE A 124 -22.16 -2.54 18.21
N LYS A 125 -23.34 -2.06 17.91
CA LYS A 125 -24.47 -2.83 17.43
C LYS A 125 -24.65 -2.67 15.94
N GLN A 126 -25.43 -3.55 15.31
CA GLN A 126 -25.76 -3.49 13.89
C GLN A 126 -26.33 -2.12 13.47
N GLU A 127 -27.16 -1.53 14.29
CA GLU A 127 -27.80 -0.22 14.05
C GLU A 127 -26.85 0.96 14.14
N ASP A 128 -25.74 0.82 14.88
CA ASP A 128 -24.71 1.86 15.04
C ASP A 128 -23.89 2.04 13.78
N ILE A 129 -23.76 0.99 12.97
CA ILE A 129 -22.92 1.01 11.77
C ILE A 129 -23.31 2.15 10.81
N LYS A 130 -24.60 2.48 10.73
CA LYS A 130 -25.08 3.59 9.90
C LYS A 130 -24.74 4.97 10.43
N LYS A 131 -24.70 5.13 11.75
CA LYS A 131 -24.66 6.43 12.41
C LYS A 131 -23.30 6.80 12.96
N ASP A 132 -22.44 5.81 13.16
CA ASP A 132 -21.20 5.95 13.91
C ASP A 132 -19.97 5.70 13.04
N ALA A 133 -19.15 6.73 12.86
CA ALA A 133 -17.89 6.64 12.10
C ALA A 133 -16.91 5.62 12.71
N LEU A 134 -16.90 5.49 14.04
CA LEU A 134 -16.06 4.53 14.74
C LEU A 134 -16.50 3.09 14.44
N ALA A 135 -17.81 2.85 14.42
CA ALA A 135 -18.37 1.55 14.05
C ALA A 135 -17.97 1.18 12.61
N LYS A 136 -18.04 2.12 11.66
CA LYS A 136 -17.59 1.93 10.29
C LYS A 136 -16.10 1.57 10.22
N GLN A 137 -15.24 2.30 10.94
CA GLN A 137 -13.79 2.00 11.00
C GLN A 137 -13.52 0.61 11.58
N CYS A 138 -14.25 0.21 12.62
CA CYS A 138 -14.15 -1.12 13.21
C CYS A 138 -14.47 -2.22 12.18
N ILE A 139 -15.58 -2.09 11.47
CA ILE A 139 -15.99 -3.06 10.45
C ILE A 139 -14.97 -3.13 9.30
N GLU A 140 -14.52 -1.98 8.80
CA GLU A 140 -13.49 -1.95 7.76
C GLU A 140 -12.18 -2.62 8.20
N LEU A 141 -11.78 -2.43 9.46
CA LEU A 141 -10.60 -3.08 10.01
C LEU A 141 -10.78 -4.60 10.02
N ILE A 142 -11.91 -5.10 10.54
CA ILE A 142 -12.19 -6.53 10.60
C ILE A 142 -12.15 -7.14 9.19
N ILE A 143 -12.79 -6.49 8.21
CA ILE A 143 -12.77 -6.94 6.82
C ILE A 143 -11.35 -7.00 6.27
N LYS A 144 -10.57 -5.94 6.47
CA LYS A 144 -9.17 -5.89 6.04
C LYS A 144 -8.34 -6.98 6.69
N ASP A 145 -8.52 -7.22 7.97
CA ASP A 145 -7.79 -8.25 8.70
C ASP A 145 -8.11 -9.67 8.21
N VAL A 146 -9.37 -9.94 7.89
CA VAL A 146 -9.78 -11.20 7.27
C VAL A 146 -9.13 -11.40 5.92
N LEU A 147 -9.13 -10.36 5.09
CA LEU A 147 -8.52 -10.43 3.76
C LEU A 147 -7.00 -10.59 3.85
N HIS A 148 -6.33 -9.88 4.79
CA HIS A 148 -4.89 -10.01 5.03
C HIS A 148 -4.49 -11.37 5.61
N SER A 149 -5.37 -12.03 6.35
CA SER A 149 -5.09 -13.37 6.90
C SER A 149 -5.18 -14.48 5.86
N ASN A 150 -5.71 -14.20 4.67
CA ASN A 150 -5.81 -15.17 3.59
C ASN A 150 -4.45 -15.31 2.88
N PRO A 151 -3.77 -16.49 2.97
CA PRO A 151 -2.43 -16.68 2.40
C PRO A 151 -2.39 -16.63 0.87
N LYS A 152 -3.55 -16.70 0.20
CA LYS A 152 -3.67 -16.60 -1.26
C LYS A 152 -3.73 -15.16 -1.76
N LEU A 153 -3.90 -14.20 -0.85
CA LEU A 153 -4.00 -12.79 -1.16
C LEU A 153 -2.76 -12.04 -0.71
N GLU A 154 -2.21 -11.23 -1.58
CA GLU A 154 -1.20 -10.23 -1.25
C GLU A 154 -1.80 -8.84 -1.38
N PHE A 155 -1.51 -7.97 -0.41
CA PHE A 155 -1.95 -6.59 -0.44
C PHE A 155 -0.90 -5.69 -1.09
N HIS A 156 -1.28 -5.01 -2.16
CA HIS A 156 -0.45 -4.06 -2.86
C HIS A 156 -1.15 -2.70 -2.90
N ARG A 157 -0.71 -1.77 -2.05
CA ARG A 157 -1.32 -0.44 -1.87
C ARG A 157 -2.76 -0.55 -1.38
N ASP A 158 -3.72 -0.54 -2.30
CA ASP A 158 -5.17 -0.60 -2.08
C ASP A 158 -5.81 -1.87 -2.66
N ILE A 159 -5.03 -2.73 -3.33
CA ILE A 159 -5.53 -3.88 -4.08
C ILE A 159 -5.15 -5.17 -3.34
N PHE A 160 -6.11 -6.06 -3.16
CA PHE A 160 -5.89 -7.45 -2.81
C PHE A 160 -5.70 -8.27 -4.09
N VAL A 161 -4.54 -8.88 -4.25
CA VAL A 161 -4.14 -9.60 -5.45
C VAL A 161 -4.06 -11.09 -5.16
N ASN A 162 -4.71 -11.89 -5.98
CA ASN A 162 -4.62 -13.34 -5.88
C ASN A 162 -3.35 -13.84 -6.59
N THR A 163 -2.35 -14.22 -5.81
CA THR A 163 -1.04 -14.65 -6.33
C THR A 163 -1.05 -16.07 -6.88
N THR A 164 -2.04 -16.89 -6.46
CA THR A 164 -2.17 -18.28 -6.92
C THR A 164 -2.85 -18.39 -8.29
N LYS A 165 -3.64 -17.38 -8.68
CA LYS A 165 -4.36 -17.35 -9.96
C LYS A 165 -3.69 -16.45 -11.00
N LYS A 166 -2.39 -16.22 -10.87
CA LYS A 166 -1.62 -15.46 -11.86
C LYS A 166 -1.64 -16.15 -13.22
N GLN A 167 -1.74 -15.35 -14.27
CA GLN A 167 -1.65 -15.80 -15.66
C GLN A 167 -0.47 -15.13 -16.34
N LYS A 168 0.36 -15.90 -17.02
CA LYS A 168 1.47 -15.37 -17.82
C LYS A 168 1.03 -15.34 -19.28
N ILE A 169 1.09 -14.17 -19.88
CA ILE A 169 0.80 -13.95 -21.29
C ILE A 169 2.13 -13.62 -21.94
N GLN A 170 2.51 -14.41 -22.95
CA GLN A 170 3.74 -14.24 -23.69
C GLN A 170 3.40 -14.06 -25.18
N THR A 171 3.89 -12.99 -25.74
CA THR A 171 3.90 -12.74 -27.19
C THR A 171 5.34 -12.56 -27.64
N ASP A 172 5.58 -12.49 -28.92
CA ASP A 172 6.93 -12.26 -29.48
C ASP A 172 7.56 -10.95 -29.00
N LYS A 173 6.73 -9.98 -28.63
CA LYS A 173 7.16 -8.63 -28.24
C LYS A 173 7.10 -8.37 -26.74
N VAL A 174 6.19 -9.01 -26.01
CA VAL A 174 5.91 -8.66 -24.60
C VAL A 174 5.64 -9.91 -23.77
N SER A 175 6.24 -9.94 -22.60
CA SER A 175 5.94 -10.92 -21.55
C SER A 175 5.31 -10.19 -20.36
N ILE A 176 4.07 -10.50 -20.06
CA ILE A 176 3.35 -9.91 -18.93
C ILE A 176 2.83 -10.98 -17.99
N THR A 177 2.77 -10.66 -16.72
CA THR A 177 2.06 -11.46 -15.72
C THR A 177 0.86 -10.68 -15.22
N PHE A 178 -0.29 -11.26 -15.39
CA PHE A 178 -1.57 -10.76 -14.95
C PHE A 178 -1.94 -11.38 -13.60
N TYR A 179 -2.25 -10.56 -12.64
CA TYR A 179 -2.71 -10.97 -11.33
C TYR A 179 -4.15 -10.48 -11.13
N PRO A 180 -5.13 -11.38 -11.08
CA PRO A 180 -6.49 -10.98 -10.75
C PRO A 180 -6.54 -10.48 -9.31
N GLY A 181 -7.26 -9.41 -9.10
CA GLY A 181 -7.37 -8.77 -7.79
C GLY A 181 -8.66 -7.99 -7.65
N PHE A 182 -8.82 -7.36 -6.50
CA PHE A 182 -9.98 -6.55 -6.18
C PHE A 182 -9.64 -5.49 -5.12
N VAL A 183 -10.45 -4.47 -5.06
CA VAL A 183 -10.51 -3.50 -3.98
C VAL A 183 -11.84 -3.62 -3.28
N THR A 184 -11.86 -3.30 -2.00
CA THR A 184 -13.06 -3.29 -1.20
C THR A 184 -13.34 -1.89 -0.67
N SER A 185 -14.62 -1.54 -0.60
CA SER A 185 -15.07 -0.33 0.07
C SER A 185 -16.36 -0.60 0.83
N PHE A 186 -16.51 0.05 1.96
CA PHE A 186 -17.76 0.02 2.71
C PHE A 186 -18.77 0.94 2.02
N MET A 187 -19.99 0.44 1.83
CA MET A 187 -21.10 1.20 1.23
C MET A 187 -22.31 1.11 2.14
N GLU A 188 -22.89 2.25 2.40
CA GLU A 188 -24.13 2.40 3.14
C GLU A 188 -25.27 2.73 2.17
N THR A 189 -26.39 2.05 2.36
CA THR A 189 -27.61 2.29 1.58
C THR A 189 -28.84 2.32 2.49
N ASP A 190 -29.97 2.72 1.96
CA ASP A 190 -31.25 2.68 2.71
C ASP A 190 -31.59 1.27 3.17
N LYS A 191 -31.17 0.25 2.43
CA LYS A 191 -31.47 -1.16 2.69
C LYS A 191 -30.47 -1.88 3.60
N GLY A 192 -29.33 -1.25 3.93
CA GLY A 192 -28.33 -1.84 4.81
C GLY A 192 -26.91 -1.42 4.52
N ASN A 193 -25.99 -2.13 5.16
CA ASN A 193 -24.56 -1.94 5.01
C ASN A 193 -23.98 -3.02 4.10
N TYR A 194 -23.15 -2.62 3.16
CA TYR A 194 -22.63 -3.51 2.14
C TYR A 194 -21.12 -3.35 2.00
N LEU A 195 -20.46 -4.46 1.71
CA LEU A 195 -19.11 -4.49 1.18
C LEU A 195 -19.21 -4.43 -0.35
N ASN A 196 -18.75 -3.37 -0.94
CA ASN A 196 -18.56 -3.27 -2.38
C ASN A 196 -17.22 -3.88 -2.75
N VAL A 197 -17.23 -4.80 -3.72
CA VAL A 197 -16.03 -5.46 -4.24
C VAL A 197 -15.87 -5.11 -5.70
N THR A 198 -14.86 -4.31 -6.01
CA THR A 198 -14.54 -3.90 -7.39
C THR A 198 -13.33 -4.67 -7.90
N LEU A 199 -13.47 -5.31 -9.05
CA LEU A 199 -12.36 -6.02 -9.69
C LEU A 199 -11.29 -5.03 -10.13
N LYS A 200 -10.04 -5.30 -9.75
CA LYS A 200 -8.89 -4.50 -10.13
C LYS A 200 -7.68 -5.41 -10.30
N ASN A 201 -7.18 -5.47 -11.49
CA ASN A 201 -6.10 -6.37 -11.83
C ASN A 201 -4.74 -5.68 -11.72
N LYS A 202 -3.72 -6.43 -11.32
CA LYS A 202 -2.33 -5.98 -11.34
C LYS A 202 -1.63 -6.63 -12.52
N ILE A 203 -1.05 -5.80 -13.37
CA ILE A 203 -0.27 -6.26 -14.53
C ILE A 203 1.20 -5.93 -14.28
N ILE A 204 2.06 -6.92 -14.45
CA ILE A 204 3.51 -6.76 -14.34
C ILE A 204 4.12 -7.17 -15.68
N GLN A 205 4.85 -6.25 -16.29
CA GLN A 205 5.72 -6.57 -17.40
C GLN A 205 6.98 -7.27 -16.87
N ASN A 206 7.29 -8.44 -17.39
CA ASN A 206 8.37 -9.28 -16.86
C ASN A 206 9.76 -8.91 -17.43
N GLU A 207 9.78 -8.01 -18.41
CA GLU A 207 11.03 -7.55 -19.00
C GLU A 207 11.63 -6.41 -18.21
N THR A 208 12.96 -6.31 -18.26
CA THR A 208 13.67 -5.16 -17.72
C THR A 208 13.41 -3.93 -18.59
N ILE A 209 13.55 -2.74 -17.98
CA ILE A 209 13.44 -1.49 -18.73
C ILE A 209 14.54 -1.40 -19.79
N TYR A 210 15.74 -1.91 -19.51
CA TYR A 210 16.84 -2.02 -20.48
C TYR A 210 16.43 -2.81 -21.73
N LYS A 211 15.83 -3.99 -21.55
CA LYS A 211 15.36 -4.80 -22.68
C LYS A 211 14.25 -4.09 -23.46
N PHE A 212 13.36 -3.39 -22.78
CA PHE A 212 12.33 -2.58 -23.42
C PHE A 212 12.92 -1.45 -24.25
N ILE A 213 13.91 -0.71 -23.74
CA ILE A 213 14.59 0.37 -24.47
C ILE A 213 15.23 -0.15 -25.75
N ASN A 214 15.89 -1.30 -25.69
CA ASN A 214 16.60 -1.88 -26.84
C ASN A 214 15.69 -2.40 -27.97
N GLN A 215 14.37 -2.50 -27.73
CA GLN A 215 13.43 -2.86 -28.79
C GLN A 215 13.24 -1.74 -29.85
N PHE A 216 13.64 -0.51 -29.53
CA PHE A 216 13.46 0.66 -30.39
C PHE A 216 14.68 1.02 -31.23
N ASN A 217 15.71 0.18 -31.30
CA ASN A 217 16.98 0.48 -31.95
C ASN A 217 16.88 0.77 -33.47
N ASN A 218 15.73 0.51 -34.09
CA ASN A 218 15.51 0.71 -35.53
C ASN A 218 14.95 2.11 -35.86
N LEU A 219 14.74 3.00 -34.90
CA LEU A 219 14.22 4.35 -35.10
C LEU A 219 15.36 5.40 -35.05
N GLY A 220 15.12 6.60 -35.56
CA GLY A 220 16.05 7.72 -35.40
C GLY A 220 16.25 8.11 -33.93
N LYS A 221 17.46 8.51 -33.53
CA LYS A 221 17.86 8.76 -32.14
C LYS A 221 16.87 9.65 -31.35
N THR A 222 16.42 10.75 -31.98
CA THR A 222 15.48 11.69 -31.31
C THR A 222 14.10 11.09 -31.15
N GLU A 223 13.62 10.34 -32.12
CA GLU A 223 12.32 9.68 -32.10
C GLU A 223 12.30 8.55 -31.10
N ILE A 224 13.37 7.77 -30.98
CA ILE A 224 13.57 6.75 -29.97
C ILE A 224 13.40 7.37 -28.57
N GLN A 225 14.13 8.45 -28.29
CA GLN A 225 14.12 9.10 -27.00
C GLN A 225 12.73 9.62 -26.62
N LYS A 226 12.03 10.24 -27.57
CA LYS A 226 10.65 10.73 -27.36
C LYS A 226 9.68 9.57 -27.08
N THR A 227 9.76 8.51 -27.85
CA THR A 227 8.90 7.33 -27.69
C THR A 227 9.13 6.66 -26.35
N ILE A 228 10.39 6.41 -25.98
CA ILE A 228 10.74 5.78 -24.71
C ILE A 228 10.26 6.63 -23.51
N ARG A 229 10.47 7.96 -23.55
CA ARG A 229 9.97 8.85 -22.50
C ARG A 229 8.45 8.78 -22.39
N ASN A 230 7.73 8.85 -23.47
CA ASN A 230 6.26 8.80 -23.48
C ASN A 230 5.74 7.46 -22.93
N GLU A 231 6.37 6.36 -23.29
CA GLU A 231 5.97 5.04 -22.84
C GLU A 231 6.30 4.74 -21.39
N LEU A 232 7.44 5.22 -20.88
CA LEU A 232 7.92 4.88 -19.55
C LEU A 232 7.57 5.91 -18.48
N LYS A 233 7.40 7.18 -18.83
CA LYS A 233 7.06 8.24 -17.87
C LYS A 233 5.78 7.92 -17.11
N ASN A 234 5.81 8.15 -15.82
CA ASN A 234 4.73 7.83 -14.86
C ASN A 234 4.48 6.33 -14.63
N ARG A 235 5.14 5.42 -15.33
CA ARG A 235 5.07 4.00 -15.01
C ARG A 235 5.86 3.68 -13.75
N GLN A 236 5.58 2.52 -13.18
CA GLN A 236 6.31 2.03 -12.02
C GLN A 236 7.20 0.88 -12.41
N PHE A 237 8.39 0.88 -11.84
CA PHE A 237 9.33 -0.22 -11.95
C PHE A 237 9.68 -0.80 -10.58
N LYS A 238 10.05 -2.06 -10.57
CA LYS A 238 10.54 -2.75 -9.38
C LYS A 238 12.06 -2.78 -9.43
N VAL A 239 12.68 -2.30 -8.36
CA VAL A 239 14.12 -2.37 -8.21
C VAL A 239 14.51 -3.82 -7.90
N SER A 240 15.45 -4.40 -8.68
CA SER A 240 15.78 -5.83 -8.59
C SER A 240 16.41 -6.23 -7.26
N TYR A 241 17.25 -5.37 -6.68
CA TYR A 241 17.97 -5.59 -5.42
C TYR A 241 17.20 -5.15 -4.17
N ALA A 242 16.02 -4.52 -4.35
CA ALA A 242 15.19 -4.09 -3.23
C ALA A 242 13.72 -4.44 -3.49
N LYS A 243 12.99 -4.84 -2.45
CA LYS A 243 11.53 -5.10 -2.56
C LYS A 243 10.71 -3.80 -2.67
N ARG A 244 11.21 -2.83 -3.45
CA ARG A 244 10.61 -1.50 -3.59
C ARG A 244 10.23 -1.24 -5.03
N SER A 245 9.10 -0.57 -5.24
CA SER A 245 8.70 -0.03 -6.54
C SER A 245 8.88 1.48 -6.51
N LYS A 246 9.37 2.04 -7.60
CA LYS A 246 9.56 3.46 -7.81
C LYS A 246 8.76 3.90 -9.03
N LYS A 247 8.38 5.18 -9.06
CA LYS A 247 7.72 5.80 -10.22
C LYS A 247 8.80 6.45 -11.10
N ILE A 248 8.69 6.26 -12.39
CA ILE A 248 9.58 6.90 -13.38
C ILE A 248 9.10 8.32 -13.61
N ASP A 249 9.92 9.30 -13.31
CA ASP A 249 9.65 10.71 -13.61
C ASP A 249 10.19 11.12 -14.97
N ASP A 250 11.36 10.60 -15.36
CA ASP A 250 11.92 10.79 -16.71
C ASP A 250 12.97 9.70 -17.03
N ILE A 251 13.38 9.66 -18.31
CA ILE A 251 14.53 8.88 -18.79
C ILE A 251 15.59 9.86 -19.30
N ILE A 252 16.80 9.74 -18.76
CA ILE A 252 17.93 10.62 -19.02
C ILE A 252 18.87 9.96 -20.04
N PHE A 253 19.03 10.57 -21.19
CA PHE A 253 19.85 10.05 -22.29
C PHE A 253 21.19 10.74 -22.46
N ASP A 254 21.41 11.87 -21.81
CA ASP A 254 22.64 12.65 -21.80
C ASP A 254 23.64 12.22 -20.73
N ARG A 255 23.25 11.29 -19.89
CA ARG A 255 24.06 10.69 -18.84
C ARG A 255 23.91 9.18 -18.86
N ASN A 256 24.94 8.50 -18.40
CA ASN A 256 24.98 7.04 -18.33
C ASN A 256 25.52 6.57 -16.95
N PRO A 257 25.49 5.27 -16.64
CA PRO A 257 25.98 4.73 -15.38
C PRO A 257 27.41 5.10 -15.01
N SER A 258 28.33 5.18 -15.97
CA SER A 258 29.75 5.50 -15.73
C SER A 258 30.02 7.02 -15.56
N THR A 259 29.13 7.87 -16.11
CA THR A 259 29.28 9.34 -16.00
C THR A 259 28.50 9.96 -14.84
N GLN A 260 27.49 9.25 -14.34
CA GLN A 260 26.69 9.75 -13.22
C GLN A 260 27.34 9.42 -11.90
N THR A 261 27.91 10.43 -11.24
CA THR A 261 28.57 10.30 -9.93
C THR A 261 27.73 10.87 -8.79
N PHE A 262 28.02 10.43 -7.59
CA PHE A 262 27.46 10.95 -6.34
C PHE A 262 28.37 10.62 -5.15
N ASN A 263 28.17 11.30 -4.03
CA ASN A 263 28.91 11.04 -2.81
C ASN A 263 28.29 9.82 -2.09
N TYR A 264 29.10 8.81 -1.83
CA TYR A 264 28.76 7.64 -1.04
C TYR A 264 29.84 7.40 -0.02
N ASP A 265 29.50 7.48 1.27
CA ASP A 265 30.41 7.26 2.41
C ASP A 265 31.67 8.15 2.41
N GLY A 266 31.51 9.41 1.91
CA GLY A 266 32.60 10.38 1.79
C GLY A 266 33.42 10.28 0.50
N GLU A 267 33.21 9.26 -0.32
CA GLU A 267 33.86 9.08 -1.61
C GLU A 267 32.93 9.42 -2.77
N THR A 268 33.44 10.10 -3.81
CA THR A 268 32.70 10.30 -5.06
C THR A 268 32.87 9.07 -5.94
N ILE A 269 31.78 8.35 -6.14
CA ILE A 269 31.75 7.14 -6.97
C ILE A 269 30.69 7.25 -8.08
N ASP A 270 30.86 6.52 -9.18
CA ASP A 270 29.87 6.39 -10.22
C ASP A 270 28.82 5.29 -9.91
N LEU A 271 27.75 5.24 -10.69
CA LEU A 271 26.69 4.25 -10.48
C LEU A 271 27.17 2.82 -10.74
N VAL A 272 28.10 2.58 -11.66
CA VAL A 272 28.64 1.22 -11.96
C VAL A 272 29.34 0.69 -10.71
N THR A 273 30.28 1.48 -10.18
CA THR A 273 31.02 1.16 -8.95
C THR A 273 30.07 0.96 -7.76
N TYR A 274 29.05 1.81 -7.61
CA TYR A 274 28.07 1.67 -6.55
C TYR A 274 27.29 0.35 -6.64
N TYR A 275 26.77 0.02 -7.83
CA TYR A 275 25.99 -1.22 -7.99
C TYR A 275 26.85 -2.47 -7.75
N GLU A 276 28.12 -2.46 -8.17
CA GLU A 276 29.04 -3.56 -7.91
C GLU A 276 29.44 -3.66 -6.42
N LYS A 277 29.85 -2.53 -5.82
CA LYS A 277 30.33 -2.48 -4.42
C LYS A 277 29.21 -2.81 -3.42
N VAL A 278 28.01 -2.23 -3.60
CA VAL A 278 26.91 -2.29 -2.63
C VAL A 278 25.92 -3.41 -2.92
N HIS A 279 25.54 -3.58 -4.19
CA HIS A 279 24.49 -4.54 -4.56
C HIS A 279 25.03 -5.84 -5.15
N LYS A 280 26.35 -5.94 -5.39
CA LYS A 280 27.01 -7.10 -6.01
C LYS A 280 26.44 -7.39 -7.42
N LEU A 281 26.02 -6.36 -8.13
CA LEU A 281 25.44 -6.43 -9.47
C LEU A 281 26.42 -5.88 -10.49
N LYS A 282 26.80 -6.70 -11.47
CA LYS A 282 27.63 -6.29 -12.59
C LYS A 282 26.77 -5.68 -13.69
N ILE A 283 27.06 -4.44 -14.05
CA ILE A 283 26.37 -3.73 -15.15
C ILE A 283 26.99 -4.15 -16.48
N LYS A 284 26.17 -4.63 -17.41
CA LYS A 284 26.64 -5.12 -18.72
C LYS A 284 26.84 -3.99 -19.73
N ASP A 285 26.00 -2.96 -19.67
CA ASP A 285 26.05 -1.81 -20.57
C ASP A 285 26.17 -0.54 -19.73
N GLU A 286 27.36 0.03 -19.70
CA GLU A 286 27.68 1.21 -18.93
C GLU A 286 27.25 2.52 -19.65
N ASN A 287 26.85 2.42 -20.93
CA ASN A 287 26.40 3.55 -21.75
C ASN A 287 24.88 3.67 -21.86
N GLN A 288 24.14 2.80 -21.17
CA GLN A 288 22.68 2.85 -21.19
C GLN A 288 22.13 4.14 -20.53
N PRO A 289 20.94 4.62 -20.94
CA PRO A 289 20.32 5.77 -20.30
C PRO A 289 19.96 5.49 -18.83
N LEU A 290 19.65 6.54 -18.07
CA LEU A 290 19.29 6.43 -16.67
C LEU A 290 17.80 6.70 -16.44
N ILE A 291 17.24 6.04 -15.44
CA ILE A 291 15.89 6.31 -14.94
C ILE A 291 15.99 7.39 -13.86
N LEU A 292 15.29 8.50 -14.06
CA LEU A 292 15.14 9.56 -13.05
C LEU A 292 13.91 9.33 -12.19
N VAL A 293 14.13 9.36 -10.89
CA VAL A 293 13.08 9.38 -9.86
C VAL A 293 13.24 10.63 -9.01
N LYS A 294 12.22 11.47 -8.96
CA LYS A 294 12.19 12.66 -8.11
C LYS A 294 11.65 12.28 -6.73
N THR A 295 12.42 12.57 -5.72
CA THR A 295 12.07 12.32 -4.31
C THR A 295 12.34 13.59 -3.51
N ASN A 296 12.02 13.53 -2.22
CA ASN A 296 12.49 14.54 -1.29
C ASN A 296 13.52 13.88 -0.36
N ASP A 297 14.52 14.63 0.02
CA ASP A 297 15.44 14.23 1.09
C ASP A 297 14.73 14.19 2.46
N ALA A 298 15.49 13.91 3.51
CA ALA A 298 14.95 13.87 4.87
C ALA A 298 14.46 15.25 5.37
N GLN A 299 14.98 16.33 4.79
CA GLN A 299 14.60 17.73 5.08
C GLN A 299 13.40 18.21 4.25
N GLY A 300 12.90 17.38 3.31
CA GLY A 300 11.83 17.76 2.41
C GLY A 300 12.27 18.47 1.13
N ASN A 301 13.58 18.66 0.92
CA ASN A 301 14.10 19.29 -0.29
C ASN A 301 14.03 18.33 -1.49
N PRO A 302 13.80 18.85 -2.71
CA PRO A 302 13.79 18.02 -3.91
C PRO A 302 15.13 17.32 -4.12
N LYS A 303 15.07 15.99 -4.28
CA LYS A 303 16.23 15.13 -4.57
C LYS A 303 15.98 14.30 -5.81
N ASN A 304 16.97 14.22 -6.67
CA ASN A 304 16.96 13.34 -7.84
C ASN A 304 17.71 12.04 -7.51
N GLU A 305 17.05 10.92 -7.72
CA GLU A 305 17.67 9.59 -7.65
C GLU A 305 17.76 8.99 -9.06
N TYR A 306 18.90 8.42 -9.38
CA TYR A 306 19.15 7.79 -10.66
C TYR A 306 19.26 6.28 -10.52
N TYR A 307 18.58 5.55 -11.42
CA TYR A 307 18.57 4.09 -11.43
C TYR A 307 19.02 3.58 -12.80
N ILE A 308 19.64 2.42 -12.78
CA ILE A 308 20.02 1.70 -14.00
C ILE A 308 18.82 0.85 -14.47
N PRO A 309 18.39 0.95 -15.75
CA PRO A 309 17.27 0.22 -16.34
C PRO A 309 17.30 -1.30 -16.21
#